data_5ff6ab3afbd3c8c0fc9b301af1f44d97
#
_entry.id   5ff6ab3afbd3c8c0fc9b301af1f44d97
#
_cell.length_a   1.000
_cell.length_b   1.000
_cell.length_c   1.000
_cell.angle_alpha   90.00
_cell.angle_beta   90.00
_cell.angle_gamma   90.00
#
_symmetry.space_group_name_H-M   'P 1'
#
loop_
_entity.id
_entity.type
_entity.pdbx_description
1 polymer ?
#
loop_
_entity_poly.entity_id
_entity_poly.type
_entity_poly.pdbx_seq_one_letter_code
_entity_poly.pdbx_strand_id
1 'polypeptide(L)'
;MYKIYDDCISKEIADKIEKTLLDRKYLWNYGNHTVHEEVPDPQMFHLLHMFNPIIGMRNGKSIVGEGKTTKSDFFYLVEDLLSEIKKNTDIELDNKVLYRAKSTILFPNAVSQKKESEIHIDFGDNQSTRINILYYANESDGDTILYESDVKTIMKRISPKKGRFVLFSGDIPHCASSPTESYKRVVMNINFGSS
;
A
#
# COMPACT_ATOMS: atom_id res chain seq x y z
N MET A 1 -3.70 9.91 13.08
CA MET A 1 -4.26 8.73 13.79
C MET A 1 -3.93 7.47 13.00
N TYR A 2 -3.50 6.37 13.67
CA TYR A 2 -3.35 5.06 13.05
C TYR A 2 -3.93 3.95 13.93
N LYS A 3 -4.30 2.81 13.32
CA LYS A 3 -4.78 1.62 14.02
C LYS A 3 -4.29 0.36 13.29
N ILE A 4 -3.83 -0.62 14.05
CA ILE A 4 -3.35 -1.91 13.54
C ILE A 4 -4.43 -2.95 13.82
N TYR A 5 -4.74 -3.76 12.81
CA TYR A 5 -5.74 -4.82 12.91
C TYR A 5 -5.09 -6.17 12.61
N ASP A 6 -5.20 -7.06 13.57
CA ASP A 6 -4.82 -8.46 13.46
C ASP A 6 -6.08 -9.32 13.47
N ASP A 7 -6.02 -10.47 12.82
CA ASP A 7 -7.01 -11.53 12.85
C ASP A 7 -8.44 -11.11 12.39
N CYS A 8 -8.54 -9.99 11.66
CA CYS A 8 -9.79 -9.50 11.07
C CYS A 8 -10.03 -10.02 9.64
N ILE A 9 -9.03 -10.62 9.01
CA ILE A 9 -9.13 -11.20 7.67
C ILE A 9 -9.10 -12.73 7.83
N SER A 10 -10.10 -13.40 7.28
CA SER A 10 -10.18 -14.85 7.34
C SER A 10 -8.94 -15.50 6.70
N LYS A 11 -8.53 -16.64 7.23
CA LYS A 11 -7.39 -17.39 6.70
C LYS A 11 -7.59 -17.72 5.23
N GLU A 12 -8.81 -18.03 4.82
CA GLU A 12 -9.16 -18.35 3.42
C GLU A 12 -8.84 -17.17 2.48
N ILE A 13 -9.28 -15.97 2.84
CA ILE A 13 -9.03 -14.75 2.03
C ILE A 13 -7.55 -14.37 2.08
N ALA A 14 -6.90 -14.46 3.23
CA ALA A 14 -5.47 -14.19 3.35
C ALA A 14 -4.62 -15.15 2.49
N ASP A 15 -4.94 -16.45 2.51
CA ASP A 15 -4.27 -17.47 1.69
C ASP A 15 -4.53 -17.25 0.18
N LYS A 16 -5.76 -16.90 -0.20
CA LYS A 16 -6.15 -16.57 -1.57
C LYS A 16 -5.35 -15.38 -2.10
N ILE A 17 -5.27 -14.29 -1.32
CA ILE A 17 -4.54 -13.08 -1.70
C ILE A 17 -3.06 -13.41 -1.87
N GLU A 18 -2.42 -14.01 -0.86
CA GLU A 18 -0.99 -14.35 -0.93
C GLU A 18 -0.69 -15.25 -2.13
N LYS A 19 -1.45 -16.34 -2.29
CA LYS A 19 -1.26 -17.30 -3.39
C LYS A 19 -1.39 -16.61 -4.76
N THR A 20 -2.38 -15.72 -4.92
CA THR A 20 -2.58 -15.04 -6.20
C THR A 20 -1.47 -14.03 -6.48
N LEU A 21 -1.09 -13.20 -5.49
CA LEU A 21 -0.02 -12.22 -5.65
C LEU A 21 1.34 -12.86 -5.90
N LEU A 22 1.55 -14.11 -5.46
CA LEU A 22 2.80 -14.85 -5.64
C LEU A 22 2.75 -15.84 -6.82
N ASP A 23 1.63 -15.92 -7.53
CA ASP A 23 1.52 -16.77 -8.72
C ASP A 23 2.33 -16.16 -9.88
N ARG A 24 3.00 -17.02 -10.64
CA ARG A 24 3.76 -16.62 -11.83
C ARG A 24 2.93 -15.97 -12.94
N LYS A 25 1.61 -16.13 -12.91
CA LYS A 25 0.66 -15.49 -13.85
C LYS A 25 0.22 -14.11 -13.41
N TYR A 26 0.54 -13.69 -12.17
CA TYR A 26 0.23 -12.36 -11.70
C TYR A 26 1.11 -11.32 -12.39
N LEU A 27 0.49 -10.29 -12.92
CA LEU A 27 1.18 -9.30 -13.76
C LEU A 27 1.84 -8.22 -12.88
N TRP A 28 3.12 -8.40 -12.63
CA TRP A 28 3.96 -7.39 -11.99
C TRP A 28 4.61 -6.48 -13.04
N ASN A 29 4.60 -5.18 -12.76
CA ASN A 29 5.32 -4.18 -13.54
C ASN A 29 6.56 -3.70 -12.77
N TYR A 30 7.64 -3.49 -13.48
CA TYR A 30 8.85 -2.95 -12.88
C TYR A 30 8.66 -1.46 -12.54
N GLY A 31 8.98 -1.07 -11.31
CA GLY A 31 9.05 0.31 -10.84
C GLY A 31 10.48 0.65 -10.44
N ASN A 32 11.04 1.67 -11.04
CA ASN A 32 12.38 2.16 -10.72
C ASN A 32 12.36 3.36 -9.77
N HIS A 33 11.19 3.78 -9.33
CA HIS A 33 10.98 4.89 -8.40
C HIS A 33 10.02 4.48 -7.30
N THR A 34 10.33 4.85 -6.06
CA THR A 34 9.43 4.60 -4.94
C THR A 34 8.42 5.74 -4.77
N VAL A 35 8.78 6.99 -5.06
CA VAL A 35 7.97 8.18 -4.75
C VAL A 35 7.94 9.23 -5.85
N HIS A 36 9.06 9.58 -6.47
CA HIS A 36 9.15 10.63 -7.48
C HIS A 36 9.68 10.11 -8.81
N GLU A 37 9.04 10.53 -9.93
CA GLU A 37 9.42 10.08 -11.28
C GLU A 37 10.75 10.67 -11.78
N GLU A 38 11.23 11.76 -11.16
CA GLU A 38 12.34 12.55 -11.69
C GLU A 38 13.74 12.04 -11.30
N VAL A 39 13.86 11.24 -10.24
CA VAL A 39 15.16 10.70 -9.81
C VAL A 39 15.05 9.18 -9.60
N PRO A 40 15.63 8.38 -10.51
CA PRO A 40 15.70 6.94 -10.30
C PRO A 40 16.42 6.63 -8.97
N ASP A 41 15.77 5.91 -8.06
CA ASP A 41 16.47 5.28 -6.95
C ASP A 41 16.84 3.84 -7.36
N PRO A 42 18.00 3.62 -7.99
CA PRO A 42 18.41 2.29 -8.44
C PRO A 42 18.65 1.32 -7.28
N GLN A 43 18.58 1.84 -6.05
CA GLN A 43 18.86 1.08 -4.85
C GLN A 43 17.59 0.46 -4.23
N MET A 44 16.40 0.89 -4.69
CA MET A 44 15.13 0.38 -4.16
C MET A 44 14.14 0.05 -5.29
N PHE A 45 14.55 -0.81 -6.22
CA PHE A 45 13.62 -1.32 -7.21
C PHE A 45 12.51 -2.14 -6.55
N HIS A 46 11.32 -2.03 -7.10
CA HIS A 46 10.17 -2.80 -6.66
C HIS A 46 9.34 -3.23 -7.86
N LEU A 47 8.53 -4.25 -7.67
CA LEU A 47 7.49 -4.58 -8.63
C LEU A 47 6.15 -4.08 -8.09
N LEU A 48 5.32 -3.58 -8.97
CA LEU A 48 4.00 -3.08 -8.64
C LEU A 48 2.92 -3.56 -9.61
N HIS A 49 1.69 -3.63 -9.14
CA HIS A 49 0.50 -3.85 -9.95
C HIS A 49 -0.60 -2.90 -9.52
N MET A 50 -1.19 -2.20 -10.49
CA MET A 50 -2.33 -1.31 -10.26
C MET A 50 -3.64 -2.06 -10.45
N PHE A 51 -4.45 -2.15 -9.40
CA PHE A 51 -5.78 -2.80 -9.46
C PHE A 51 -6.85 -1.90 -10.07
N ASN A 52 -6.76 -0.60 -9.81
CA ASN A 52 -7.63 0.39 -10.39
C ASN A 52 -6.82 1.62 -10.84
N PRO A 53 -7.37 2.41 -11.77
CA PRO A 53 -6.72 3.63 -12.22
C PRO A 53 -6.53 4.61 -11.05
N ILE A 54 -5.46 5.36 -11.12
CA ILE A 54 -5.26 6.51 -10.25
C ILE A 54 -6.26 7.58 -10.69
N ILE A 55 -7.12 8.01 -9.78
CA ILE A 55 -7.83 9.28 -9.97
C ILE A 55 -6.79 10.35 -9.65
N GLY A 56 -6.14 10.89 -10.68
CA GLY A 56 -5.13 11.93 -10.54
C GLY A 56 -5.74 13.22 -10.00
N MET A 57 -4.94 14.01 -9.30
CA MET A 57 -5.32 15.38 -8.89
C MET A 57 -4.50 16.37 -9.73
N ARG A 58 -5.17 17.23 -10.48
CA ARG A 58 -4.53 18.37 -11.16
C ARG A 58 -5.23 19.64 -10.71
N ASN A 59 -4.47 20.60 -10.16
CA ASN A 59 -5.00 21.88 -9.66
C ASN A 59 -6.12 21.70 -8.61
N GLY A 60 -5.98 20.73 -7.69
CA GLY A 60 -6.97 20.48 -6.65
C GLY A 60 -8.28 19.82 -7.12
N LYS A 61 -8.37 19.44 -8.41
CA LYS A 61 -9.51 18.69 -8.96
C LYS A 61 -9.13 17.26 -9.27
N SER A 62 -9.98 16.32 -8.87
CA SER A 62 -9.83 14.91 -9.26
C SER A 62 -9.94 14.82 -10.77
N ILE A 63 -8.91 14.29 -11.44
CA ILE A 63 -8.94 13.95 -12.85
C ILE A 63 -9.07 12.43 -12.93
N VAL A 64 -10.23 11.97 -13.38
CA VAL A 64 -10.33 10.63 -13.96
C VAL A 64 -9.55 10.72 -15.27
N GLY A 65 -8.50 9.92 -15.42
CA GLY A 65 -7.74 9.89 -16.67
C GLY A 65 -8.70 9.72 -17.85
N GLU A 66 -8.53 10.53 -18.90
CA GLU A 66 -9.32 10.48 -20.14
C GLU A 66 -9.03 9.21 -20.94
N GLY A 67 -9.11 8.07 -20.32
CA GLY A 67 -9.00 6.76 -20.93
C GLY A 67 -9.94 5.81 -20.19
N LYS A 68 -10.48 4.83 -20.88
CA LYS A 68 -11.26 3.75 -20.27
C LYS A 68 -10.37 3.05 -19.24
N THR A 69 -10.42 3.52 -18.02
CA THR A 69 -9.68 2.95 -16.89
C THR A 69 -10.41 1.69 -16.47
N THR A 70 -10.04 0.59 -17.11
CA THR A 70 -10.56 -0.72 -16.74
C THR A 70 -9.86 -1.16 -15.45
N LYS A 71 -10.65 -1.59 -14.49
CA LYS A 71 -10.16 -2.33 -13.34
C LYS A 71 -9.35 -3.53 -13.84
N SER A 72 -8.26 -3.84 -13.14
CA SER A 72 -7.50 -5.06 -13.39
C SER A 72 -8.36 -6.31 -13.22
N ASP A 73 -8.06 -7.38 -13.97
CA ASP A 73 -8.67 -8.70 -13.77
C ASP A 73 -8.48 -9.24 -12.35
N PHE A 74 -7.51 -8.72 -11.61
CA PHE A 74 -7.25 -9.06 -10.21
C PHE A 74 -7.95 -8.14 -9.20
N PHE A 75 -8.79 -7.21 -9.64
CA PHE A 75 -9.47 -6.26 -8.74
C PHE A 75 -10.35 -6.95 -7.70
N TYR A 76 -10.84 -8.14 -7.98
CA TYR A 76 -11.60 -8.96 -7.02
C TYR A 76 -10.85 -9.20 -5.70
N LEU A 77 -9.51 -9.19 -5.69
CA LEU A 77 -8.72 -9.30 -4.45
C LEU A 77 -8.93 -8.09 -3.54
N VAL A 78 -9.10 -6.91 -4.11
CA VAL A 78 -9.43 -5.69 -3.37
C VAL A 78 -10.85 -5.78 -2.82
N GLU A 79 -11.80 -6.24 -3.62
CA GLU A 79 -13.20 -6.40 -3.22
C GLU A 79 -13.34 -7.42 -2.08
N ASP A 80 -12.70 -8.57 -2.19
CA ASP A 80 -12.67 -9.60 -1.14
C ASP A 80 -12.09 -9.04 0.17
N LEU A 81 -10.93 -8.37 0.10
CA LEU A 81 -10.29 -7.79 1.27
C LEU A 81 -11.17 -6.72 1.94
N LEU A 82 -11.76 -5.81 1.16
CA LEU A 82 -12.62 -4.77 1.69
C LEU A 82 -13.93 -5.34 2.27
N SER A 83 -14.46 -6.41 1.69
CA SER A 83 -15.62 -7.12 2.23
C SER A 83 -15.33 -7.70 3.62
N GLU A 84 -14.18 -8.36 3.81
CA GLU A 84 -13.76 -8.88 5.11
C GLU A 84 -13.54 -7.75 6.14
N ILE A 85 -12.89 -6.65 5.73
CA ILE A 85 -12.70 -5.48 6.59
C ILE A 85 -14.04 -4.91 7.06
N LYS A 86 -14.99 -4.71 6.16
CA LYS A 86 -16.34 -4.20 6.50
C LYS A 86 -17.10 -5.15 7.43
N LYS A 87 -16.97 -6.45 7.22
CA LYS A 87 -17.66 -7.46 8.01
C LYS A 87 -17.11 -7.59 9.43
N ASN A 88 -15.79 -7.46 9.60
CA ASN A 88 -15.09 -7.83 10.83
C ASN A 88 -14.56 -6.61 11.61
N THR A 89 -14.85 -5.39 11.17
CA THR A 89 -14.40 -4.17 11.83
C THR A 89 -15.48 -3.09 11.80
N ASP A 90 -15.27 -2.04 12.58
CA ASP A 90 -16.09 -0.82 12.66
C ASP A 90 -15.66 0.28 11.64
N ILE A 91 -14.85 -0.08 10.64
CA ILE A 91 -14.35 0.88 9.66
C ILE A 91 -15.45 1.24 8.66
N GLU A 92 -15.85 2.51 8.64
CA GLU A 92 -16.83 3.02 7.69
C GLU A 92 -16.15 3.49 6.40
N LEU A 93 -16.43 2.79 5.30
CA LEU A 93 -15.91 3.10 3.97
C LEU A 93 -17.01 3.51 2.97
N ASP A 94 -18.29 3.42 3.34
CA ASP A 94 -19.42 3.61 2.41
C ASP A 94 -19.50 5.02 1.82
N ASN A 95 -19.04 6.02 2.58
CA ASN A 95 -18.98 7.43 2.14
C ASN A 95 -17.58 7.83 1.64
N LYS A 96 -16.76 6.86 1.27
CA LYS A 96 -15.41 7.09 0.78
C LYS A 96 -15.27 6.68 -0.68
N VAL A 97 -14.51 7.47 -1.43
CA VAL A 97 -14.15 7.14 -2.82
C VAL A 97 -12.82 6.41 -2.81
N LEU A 98 -12.78 5.26 -3.49
CA LEU A 98 -11.53 4.52 -3.72
C LEU A 98 -10.73 5.25 -4.81
N TYR A 99 -9.63 5.91 -4.41
CA TYR A 99 -8.76 6.63 -5.33
C TYR A 99 -7.74 5.72 -6.00
N ARG A 100 -7.12 4.84 -5.21
CA ARG A 100 -6.05 3.96 -5.70
C ARG A 100 -6.07 2.65 -4.93
N ALA A 101 -5.84 1.56 -5.64
CA ALA A 101 -5.43 0.29 -5.06
C ALA A 101 -4.27 -0.28 -5.87
N LYS A 102 -3.17 -0.59 -5.20
CA LYS A 102 -1.99 -1.21 -5.80
C LYS A 102 -1.45 -2.31 -4.91
N SER A 103 -0.82 -3.32 -5.49
CA SER A 103 0.09 -4.21 -4.77
C SER A 103 1.54 -3.82 -5.08
N THR A 104 2.41 -4.08 -4.12
CA THR A 104 3.85 -3.82 -4.26
C THR A 104 4.61 -4.99 -3.65
N ILE A 105 5.67 -5.42 -4.32
CA ILE A 105 6.64 -6.38 -3.78
C ILE A 105 8.02 -5.73 -3.69
N LEU A 106 8.61 -5.77 -2.49
CA LEU A 106 9.98 -5.39 -2.22
C LEU A 106 10.81 -6.64 -1.98
N PHE A 107 12.05 -6.60 -2.44
CA PHE A 107 13.05 -7.65 -2.27
C PHE A 107 14.19 -7.21 -1.35
N PRO A 108 14.96 -8.15 -0.78
CA PRO A 108 16.18 -7.81 -0.09
C PRO A 108 17.09 -6.97 -0.97
N ASN A 109 17.60 -5.88 -0.42
CA ASN A 109 18.50 -5.01 -1.15
C ASN A 109 19.96 -5.42 -0.86
N ALA A 110 20.53 -6.26 -1.72
CA ALA A 110 21.89 -6.76 -1.57
C ALA A 110 22.97 -5.73 -1.91
N VAL A 111 22.60 -4.63 -2.59
CA VAL A 111 23.55 -3.68 -3.17
C VAL A 111 23.64 -2.37 -2.40
N SER A 112 22.60 -2.02 -1.65
CA SER A 112 22.49 -0.74 -0.98
C SER A 112 22.56 -0.86 0.54
N GLN A 113 23.28 0.08 1.16
CA GLN A 113 23.22 0.31 2.61
C GLN A 113 21.91 0.97 3.04
N LYS A 114 21.12 1.50 2.10
CA LYS A 114 19.84 2.16 2.36
C LYS A 114 18.76 1.09 2.53
N LYS A 115 18.36 0.88 3.77
CA LYS A 115 17.33 -0.10 4.13
C LYS A 115 15.90 0.43 4.01
N GLU A 116 15.72 1.74 3.98
CA GLU A 116 14.42 2.42 4.02
C GLU A 116 14.18 3.22 2.74
N SER A 117 12.94 3.18 2.23
CA SER A 117 12.55 4.02 1.11
C SER A 117 12.45 5.48 1.55
N GLU A 118 12.26 6.38 0.59
CA GLU A 118 12.01 7.78 0.86
C GLU A 118 10.72 7.97 1.67
N ILE A 119 10.79 8.89 2.67
CA ILE A 119 9.62 9.22 3.48
C ILE A 119 8.68 10.07 2.64
N HIS A 120 7.41 9.70 2.57
CA HIS A 120 6.41 10.35 1.76
C HIS A 120 5.02 10.30 2.38
N ILE A 121 4.12 11.09 1.84
CA ILE A 121 2.67 10.95 1.98
C ILE A 121 2.08 10.54 0.62
N ASP A 122 1.07 9.66 0.63
CA ASP A 122 0.63 9.00 -0.61
C ASP A 122 0.05 9.95 -1.69
N PHE A 123 -0.33 11.17 -1.37
CA PHE A 123 -1.02 12.08 -2.30
C PHE A 123 -0.52 13.53 -2.32
N GLY A 124 0.59 13.84 -1.70
CA GLY A 124 1.26 15.15 -1.81
C GLY A 124 0.48 16.37 -1.29
N ASP A 125 -0.78 16.23 -0.90
CA ASP A 125 -1.59 17.27 -0.32
C ASP A 125 -2.09 16.83 1.08
N ASN A 126 -1.93 17.69 2.06
CA ASN A 126 -2.30 17.47 3.47
C ASN A 126 -3.82 17.40 3.65
N GLN A 127 -4.46 16.33 3.15
CA GLN A 127 -5.88 16.13 3.39
C GLN A 127 -6.10 15.04 4.45
N SER A 128 -6.35 15.48 5.68
CA SER A 128 -6.69 14.63 6.83
C SER A 128 -7.94 13.75 6.64
N THR A 129 -8.73 14.02 5.59
CA THR A 129 -9.92 13.24 5.23
C THR A 129 -9.59 11.95 4.49
N ARG A 130 -8.33 11.76 4.07
CA ARG A 130 -7.88 10.56 3.37
C ARG A 130 -7.51 9.47 4.33
N ILE A 131 -7.73 8.23 3.89
CA ILE A 131 -7.47 7.02 4.66
C ILE A 131 -6.62 6.09 3.80
N ASN A 132 -5.55 5.59 4.39
CA ASN A 132 -4.72 4.54 3.82
C ASN A 132 -5.00 3.22 4.55
N ILE A 133 -5.27 2.17 3.80
CA ILE A 133 -5.30 0.80 4.27
C ILE A 133 -4.11 0.08 3.64
N LEU A 134 -3.16 -0.33 4.47
CA LEU A 134 -2.01 -1.10 4.06
C LEU A 134 -2.14 -2.53 4.59
N TYR A 135 -2.40 -3.48 3.70
CA TYR A 135 -2.55 -4.90 4.01
C TYR A 135 -1.26 -5.65 3.70
N TYR A 136 -0.84 -6.54 4.60
CA TYR A 136 0.33 -7.41 4.44
C TYR A 136 -0.10 -8.79 3.95
N ALA A 137 0.36 -9.16 2.75
CA ALA A 137 0.00 -10.41 2.12
C ALA A 137 0.87 -11.59 2.59
N ASN A 138 2.04 -11.31 3.18
CA ASN A 138 2.95 -12.33 3.69
C ASN A 138 3.68 -11.87 4.96
N GLU A 139 4.30 -12.82 5.65
CA GLU A 139 5.28 -12.53 6.72
C GLU A 139 6.55 -11.93 6.12
N SER A 140 7.11 -10.90 6.76
CA SER A 140 8.37 -10.30 6.35
C SER A 140 8.98 -9.50 7.51
N ASP A 141 10.28 -9.26 7.44
CA ASP A 141 11.03 -8.39 8.35
C ASP A 141 11.21 -6.95 7.82
N GLY A 142 10.62 -6.65 6.67
CA GLY A 142 10.60 -5.30 6.11
C GLY A 142 9.45 -4.46 6.66
N ASP A 143 9.71 -3.57 7.60
CA ASP A 143 8.70 -2.78 8.31
C ASP A 143 8.00 -1.72 7.44
N THR A 144 6.81 -1.32 7.86
CA THR A 144 6.24 -0.01 7.55
C THR A 144 6.56 0.93 8.71
N ILE A 145 7.06 2.12 8.40
CA ILE A 145 7.50 3.08 9.40
C ILE A 145 6.64 4.33 9.25
N LEU A 146 5.90 4.67 10.31
CA LEU A 146 5.11 5.89 10.40
C LEU A 146 5.90 6.94 11.16
N TYR A 147 5.82 8.20 10.71
CA TYR A 147 6.52 9.33 11.31
C TYR A 147 5.56 10.39 11.83
N GLU A 148 6.01 11.17 12.80
CA GLU A 148 5.36 12.42 13.16
C GLU A 148 5.49 13.45 12.02
N SER A 149 4.75 14.55 12.12
CA SER A 149 4.74 15.61 11.11
C SER A 149 6.11 16.29 10.89
N ASP A 150 7.05 16.11 11.82
CA ASP A 150 8.43 16.59 11.69
C ASP A 150 9.29 15.78 10.71
N VAL A 151 8.77 14.66 10.21
CA VAL A 151 9.41 13.73 9.27
C VAL A 151 10.74 13.15 9.81
N LYS A 152 10.92 13.17 11.12
CA LYS A 152 12.13 12.69 11.82
C LYS A 152 11.81 11.74 12.95
N THR A 153 10.79 12.07 13.73
CA THR A 153 10.38 11.28 14.89
C THR A 153 9.57 10.09 14.44
N ILE A 154 10.05 8.88 14.73
CA ILE A 154 9.31 7.64 14.41
C ILE A 154 8.15 7.50 15.38
N MET A 155 6.93 7.54 14.85
CA MET A 155 5.70 7.28 15.58
C MET A 155 5.52 5.78 15.83
N LYS A 156 5.78 4.95 14.81
CA LYS A 156 5.62 3.49 14.90
C LYS A 156 6.39 2.75 13.81
N ARG A 157 6.99 1.61 14.17
CA ARG A 157 7.42 0.56 13.24
C ARG A 157 6.41 -0.58 13.31
N ILE A 158 5.99 -1.08 12.15
CA ILE A 158 4.94 -2.09 12.02
C ILE A 158 5.48 -3.21 11.13
N SER A 159 5.74 -4.35 11.76
CA SER A 159 6.24 -5.52 11.05
C SER A 159 5.11 -6.21 10.28
N PRO A 160 5.35 -6.61 9.03
CA PRO A 160 4.42 -7.40 8.25
C PRO A 160 4.07 -8.72 8.94
N LYS A 161 2.77 -8.97 9.05
CA LYS A 161 2.19 -10.25 9.44
C LYS A 161 1.10 -10.57 8.43
N LYS A 162 1.09 -11.75 7.86
CA LYS A 162 0.04 -12.16 6.92
C LYS A 162 -1.35 -11.98 7.51
N GLY A 163 -2.24 -11.32 6.77
CA GLY A 163 -3.59 -11.00 7.23
C GLY A 163 -3.70 -9.74 8.09
N ARG A 164 -2.58 -9.17 8.57
CA ARG A 164 -2.56 -7.87 9.24
C ARG A 164 -2.85 -6.76 8.25
N PHE A 165 -3.57 -5.74 8.69
CA PHE A 165 -3.60 -4.47 7.97
C PHE A 165 -3.48 -3.28 8.93
N VAL A 166 -3.05 -2.16 8.39
CA VAL A 166 -2.91 -0.89 9.10
C VAL A 166 -3.81 0.14 8.43
N LEU A 167 -4.66 0.75 9.23
CA LEU A 167 -5.42 1.93 8.85
C LEU A 167 -4.67 3.15 9.37
N PHE A 168 -4.41 4.13 8.52
CA PHE A 168 -3.81 5.39 8.96
C PHE A 168 -4.27 6.57 8.10
N SER A 169 -4.21 7.76 8.69
CA SER A 169 -4.58 9.00 8.00
C SER A 169 -3.63 9.29 6.84
N GLY A 170 -4.18 9.80 5.72
CA GLY A 170 -3.42 10.06 4.50
C GLY A 170 -2.35 11.14 4.63
N ASP A 171 -2.38 11.93 5.70
CA ASP A 171 -1.39 12.96 6.03
C ASP A 171 -0.20 12.44 6.87
N ILE A 172 -0.21 11.18 7.28
CA ILE A 172 0.90 10.60 8.04
C ILE A 172 2.08 10.28 7.12
N PRO A 173 3.25 10.92 7.32
CA PRO A 173 4.45 10.58 6.60
C PRO A 173 4.87 9.14 6.93
N HIS A 174 5.26 8.41 5.91
CA HIS A 174 5.63 7.00 6.08
C HIS A 174 6.63 6.54 5.03
N CYS A 175 7.29 5.43 5.33
CA CYS A 175 8.15 4.73 4.40
C CYS A 175 8.09 3.22 4.63
N ALA A 176 8.75 2.47 3.76
CA ALA A 176 8.93 1.03 3.89
C ALA A 176 10.42 0.70 4.04
N SER A 177 10.75 -0.28 4.87
CA SER A 177 12.07 -0.89 4.81
C SER A 177 12.05 -2.13 3.91
N SER A 178 13.18 -2.36 3.23
CA SER A 178 13.41 -3.61 2.51
C SER A 178 13.57 -4.75 3.51
N PRO A 179 13.09 -5.94 3.20
CA PRO A 179 13.39 -7.12 4.00
C PRO A 179 14.90 -7.42 3.97
N THR A 180 15.40 -8.04 5.02
CA THR A 180 16.83 -8.43 5.15
C THR A 180 17.00 -9.93 5.26
N GLU A 181 16.12 -10.62 5.94
CA GLU A 181 16.11 -12.07 6.13
C GLU A 181 15.01 -12.75 5.30
N SER A 182 13.90 -12.06 5.10
CA SER A 182 12.79 -12.53 4.26
C SER A 182 13.09 -12.28 2.79
N TYR A 183 12.76 -13.24 1.92
CA TYR A 183 13.00 -13.11 0.47
C TYR A 183 12.18 -11.99 -0.18
N LYS A 184 11.09 -11.54 0.46
CA LYS A 184 10.18 -10.54 -0.11
C LYS A 184 9.25 -9.97 0.94
N ARG A 185 8.76 -8.77 0.67
CA ARG A 185 7.66 -8.10 1.39
C ARG A 185 6.59 -7.74 0.39
N VAL A 186 5.39 -8.28 0.55
CA VAL A 186 4.24 -8.08 -0.36
C VAL A 186 3.12 -7.37 0.37
N VAL A 187 2.66 -6.27 -0.18
CA VAL A 187 1.58 -5.47 0.39
C VAL A 187 0.54 -5.09 -0.65
N MET A 188 -0.69 -4.83 -0.19
CA MET A 188 -1.69 -4.08 -0.93
C MET A 188 -1.90 -2.74 -0.24
N ASN A 189 -1.75 -1.64 -0.99
CA ASN A 189 -2.00 -0.28 -0.51
C ASN A 189 -3.27 0.24 -1.17
N ILE A 190 -4.27 0.59 -0.35
CA ILE A 190 -5.60 0.99 -0.78
C ILE A 190 -5.88 2.35 -0.16
N ASN A 191 -6.15 3.34 -1.02
CA ASN A 191 -6.28 4.72 -0.62
C ASN A 191 -7.68 5.24 -0.91
N PHE A 192 -8.29 5.80 0.12
CA PHE A 192 -9.62 6.41 0.07
C PHE A 192 -9.56 7.90 0.36
N GLY A 193 -10.54 8.62 -0.18
CA GLY A 193 -10.78 10.02 0.15
C GLY A 193 -12.25 10.32 0.34
N SER A 194 -12.57 11.57 0.68
CA SER A 194 -13.95 12.04 0.68
C SER A 194 -14.45 12.17 -0.75
N SER A 195 -15.73 11.88 -0.94
CA SER A 195 -16.48 12.17 -2.17
C SER A 195 -16.56 13.67 -2.41
#